data_edbe27914f86551f7d6644473447eb0a
#
_entry.id   edbe27914f86551f7d6644473447eb0a
#
_cell.length_a   1.000
_cell.length_b   1.000
_cell.length_c   1.000
_cell.angle_alpha   90.00
_cell.angle_beta   90.00
_cell.angle_gamma   90.00
#
_symmetry.space_group_name_H-M   'P 1'
#
loop_
_entity.id
_entity.type
_entity.pdbx_description
1 polymer ?
#
loop_
_entity_poly.entity_id
_entity_poly.type
_entity_poly.pdbx_seq_one_letter_code
_entity_poly.pdbx_strand_id
1 'polypeptide(L)'
;STLEKLGSYSQQRGCSMYAACDEMGLGLHLNERQLGNLQEFHHWMQDTAREVIEGESLNAIRQMLIDIGYEDHLRDTSGTPAAAEKRIENVQTFLASIQKMADKQDDEDDKNIENVIRKLVLMDLLEQQAEEDDSDRVQLMTLHAAKGLEFPHTYMIGMEEDLLPHRNSIQADTIEEERRLM
;
A
#
# COMPACT_ATOMS: atom_id res chain seq x y z
N SER A 1 -12.15 7.70 -21.80
CA SER A 1 -10.74 7.29 -21.63
C SER A 1 -10.54 5.82 -22.02
N THR A 2 -9.30 5.36 -22.13
CA THR A 2 -8.99 3.93 -22.35
C THR A 2 -9.53 3.06 -21.24
N LEU A 3 -9.37 3.50 -20.00
CA LEU A 3 -9.85 2.76 -18.81
C LEU A 3 -11.38 2.69 -18.74
N GLU A 4 -12.10 3.70 -19.16
CA GLU A 4 -13.58 3.64 -19.24
C GLU A 4 -14.05 2.60 -20.23
N LYS A 5 -13.42 2.55 -21.42
CA LYS A 5 -13.74 1.54 -22.45
C LYS A 5 -13.43 0.14 -21.95
N LEU A 6 -12.26 -0.06 -21.31
CA LEU A 6 -11.88 -1.32 -20.70
C LEU A 6 -12.88 -1.73 -19.60
N GLY A 7 -13.27 -0.79 -18.71
CA GLY A 7 -14.26 -1.03 -17.67
C GLY A 7 -15.62 -1.43 -18.22
N SER A 8 -16.12 -0.73 -19.24
CA SER A 8 -17.38 -1.06 -19.89
C SER A 8 -17.33 -2.44 -20.56
N TYR A 9 -16.24 -2.76 -21.21
CA TYR A 9 -16.02 -4.07 -21.85
C TYR A 9 -15.96 -5.20 -20.80
N SER A 10 -15.18 -5.05 -19.74
CA SER A 10 -15.05 -6.04 -18.66
C SER A 10 -16.40 -6.31 -17.97
N GLN A 11 -17.20 -5.26 -17.76
CA GLN A 11 -18.55 -5.38 -17.18
C GLN A 11 -19.49 -6.18 -18.10
N GLN A 12 -19.46 -5.92 -19.42
CA GLN A 12 -20.26 -6.68 -20.39
C GLN A 12 -19.84 -8.16 -20.47
N ARG A 13 -18.56 -8.42 -20.31
CA ARG A 13 -18.00 -9.79 -20.34
C ARG A 13 -18.12 -10.53 -19.02
N GLY A 14 -18.41 -9.83 -17.91
CA GLY A 14 -18.47 -10.42 -16.58
C GLY A 14 -17.10 -10.87 -16.06
N CYS A 15 -16.01 -10.23 -16.51
CA CYS A 15 -14.64 -10.52 -16.08
C CYS A 15 -13.99 -9.30 -15.42
N SER A 16 -12.82 -9.50 -14.80
CA SER A 16 -12.05 -8.38 -14.25
C SER A 16 -11.45 -7.52 -15.37
N MET A 17 -11.15 -6.25 -15.10
CA MET A 17 -10.46 -5.38 -16.07
C MET A 17 -9.10 -5.95 -16.48
N TYR A 18 -8.41 -6.61 -15.55
CA TYR A 18 -7.13 -7.27 -15.83
C TYR A 18 -7.28 -8.42 -16.81
N ALA A 19 -8.24 -9.32 -16.60
CA ALA A 19 -8.51 -10.42 -17.52
C ALA A 19 -8.96 -9.92 -18.90
N ALA A 20 -9.71 -8.81 -18.94
CA ALA A 20 -10.16 -8.20 -20.19
C ALA A 20 -9.01 -7.66 -21.05
N CYS A 21 -7.84 -7.30 -20.46
CA CYS A 21 -6.69 -6.76 -21.20
C CYS A 21 -6.17 -7.71 -22.28
N ASP A 22 -6.30 -9.03 -22.09
CA ASP A 22 -5.81 -10.06 -23.02
C ASP A 22 -6.92 -10.61 -23.94
N GLU A 23 -8.17 -10.15 -23.79
CA GLU A 23 -9.26 -10.62 -24.65
C GLU A 23 -9.18 -10.02 -26.08
N MET A 24 -9.18 -10.89 -27.09
CA MET A 24 -9.16 -10.45 -28.51
C MET A 24 -10.30 -9.50 -28.87
N GLY A 25 -11.47 -9.63 -28.24
CA GLY A 25 -12.64 -8.78 -28.46
C GLY A 25 -12.43 -7.32 -28.07
N LEU A 26 -11.51 -7.04 -27.16
CA LEU A 26 -11.19 -5.67 -26.72
C LEU A 26 -10.64 -4.81 -27.88
N GLY A 27 -9.96 -5.41 -28.86
CA GLY A 27 -9.44 -4.72 -30.05
C GLY A 27 -10.52 -4.04 -30.92
N LEU A 28 -11.79 -4.41 -30.79
CA LEU A 28 -12.89 -3.75 -31.49
C LEU A 28 -13.26 -2.40 -30.84
N HIS A 29 -12.86 -2.16 -29.60
CA HIS A 29 -13.22 -0.97 -28.81
C HIS A 29 -12.08 0.02 -28.63
N LEU A 30 -10.83 -0.40 -28.87
CA LEU A 30 -9.61 0.37 -28.68
C LEU A 30 -8.83 0.52 -29.99
N ASN A 31 -8.01 1.55 -30.09
CA ASN A 31 -7.03 1.64 -31.17
C ASN A 31 -5.82 0.76 -30.85
N GLU A 32 -4.99 0.46 -31.88
CA GLU A 32 -3.83 -0.42 -31.79
C GLU A 32 -2.87 -0.02 -30.66
N ARG A 33 -2.58 1.27 -30.48
CA ARG A 33 -1.69 1.76 -29.45
C ARG A 33 -2.26 1.52 -28.05
N GLN A 34 -3.56 1.78 -27.85
CA GLN A 34 -4.22 1.56 -26.57
C GLN A 34 -4.27 0.08 -26.20
N LEU A 35 -4.58 -0.76 -27.19
CA LEU A 35 -4.60 -2.19 -27.02
C LEU A 35 -3.20 -2.73 -26.70
N GLY A 36 -2.17 -2.31 -27.46
CA GLY A 36 -0.79 -2.70 -27.24
C GLY A 36 -0.30 -2.38 -25.82
N ASN A 37 -0.53 -1.17 -25.34
CA ASN A 37 -0.15 -0.78 -23.98
C ASN A 37 -0.81 -1.65 -22.89
N LEU A 38 -2.09 -2.04 -23.09
CA LEU A 38 -2.79 -2.90 -22.13
C LEU A 38 -2.28 -4.34 -22.17
N GLN A 39 -1.97 -4.84 -23.37
CA GLN A 39 -1.39 -6.18 -23.54
C GLN A 39 0.04 -6.24 -22.97
N GLU A 40 0.87 -5.22 -23.21
CA GLU A 40 2.20 -5.11 -22.61
C GLU A 40 2.13 -5.10 -21.09
N PHE A 41 1.22 -4.32 -20.51
CA PHE A 41 0.98 -4.33 -19.08
C PHE A 41 0.54 -5.70 -18.57
N HIS A 42 -0.38 -6.36 -19.27
CA HIS A 42 -0.86 -7.70 -18.89
C HIS A 42 0.28 -8.72 -18.91
N HIS A 43 1.08 -8.76 -19.97
CA HIS A 43 2.24 -9.67 -20.08
C HIS A 43 3.29 -9.38 -19.01
N TRP A 44 3.63 -8.09 -18.80
CA TRP A 44 4.57 -7.70 -17.76
C TRP A 44 4.11 -8.16 -16.36
N MET A 45 2.83 -8.01 -16.05
CA MET A 45 2.27 -8.49 -14.78
C MET A 45 2.33 -10.02 -14.65
N GLN A 46 2.06 -10.75 -15.74
CA GLN A 46 2.15 -12.21 -15.74
C GLN A 46 3.59 -12.69 -15.55
N ASP A 47 4.53 -12.09 -16.27
CA ASP A 47 5.95 -12.42 -16.16
C ASP A 47 6.48 -12.11 -14.75
N THR A 48 6.16 -10.95 -14.19
CA THR A 48 6.50 -10.60 -12.81
C THR A 48 5.91 -11.60 -11.81
N ALA A 49 4.64 -11.97 -11.96
CA ALA A 49 4.00 -12.94 -11.07
C ALA A 49 4.68 -14.32 -11.15
N ARG A 50 5.05 -14.76 -12.36
CA ARG A 50 5.77 -16.02 -12.56
C ARG A 50 7.15 -15.98 -11.89
N GLU A 51 7.92 -14.90 -12.08
CA GLU A 51 9.23 -14.74 -11.43
C GLU A 51 9.13 -14.67 -9.91
N VAL A 52 8.06 -14.08 -9.37
CA VAL A 52 7.80 -14.08 -7.92
C VAL A 52 7.51 -15.49 -7.39
N ILE A 53 6.81 -16.33 -8.15
CA ILE A 53 6.40 -17.66 -7.71
C ILE A 53 7.51 -18.70 -7.94
N GLU A 54 8.15 -18.67 -9.11
CA GLU A 54 9.05 -19.73 -9.58
C GLU A 54 10.54 -19.36 -9.43
N GLY A 55 10.85 -18.07 -9.26
CA GLY A 55 12.20 -17.54 -9.21
C GLY A 55 12.62 -16.96 -7.86
N GLU A 56 13.53 -16.01 -7.91
CA GLU A 56 13.97 -15.26 -6.73
C GLU A 56 12.98 -14.13 -6.40
N SER A 57 11.92 -14.45 -5.68
CA SER A 57 10.75 -13.61 -5.41
C SER A 57 11.08 -12.16 -5.03
N LEU A 58 12.06 -11.94 -4.15
CA LEU A 58 12.45 -10.58 -3.74
C LEU A 58 13.18 -9.80 -4.80
N ASN A 59 13.97 -10.46 -5.65
CA ASN A 59 14.61 -9.80 -6.79
C ASN A 59 13.58 -9.42 -7.84
N ALA A 60 12.57 -10.28 -8.09
CA ALA A 60 11.45 -9.96 -8.95
C ALA A 60 10.65 -8.75 -8.45
N ILE A 61 10.39 -8.65 -7.14
CA ILE A 61 9.72 -7.48 -6.54
C ILE A 61 10.58 -6.22 -6.66
N ARG A 62 11.89 -6.30 -6.42
CA ARG A 62 12.79 -5.15 -6.62
C ARG A 62 12.80 -4.69 -8.06
N GLN A 63 12.85 -5.62 -9.01
CA GLN A 63 12.80 -5.29 -10.42
C GLN A 63 11.46 -4.64 -10.79
N MET A 64 10.35 -5.15 -10.28
CA MET A 64 9.03 -4.54 -10.46
C MET A 64 9.00 -3.09 -9.99
N LEU A 65 9.57 -2.78 -8.82
CA LEU A 65 9.64 -1.40 -8.31
C LEU A 65 10.49 -0.48 -9.21
N ILE A 66 11.55 -1.02 -9.83
CA ILE A 66 12.37 -0.30 -10.80
C ILE A 66 11.57 -0.04 -12.09
N ASP A 67 10.91 -1.06 -12.62
CA ASP A 67 10.16 -1.00 -13.87
C ASP A 67 9.02 0.04 -13.81
N ILE A 68 8.34 0.13 -12.67
CA ILE A 68 7.29 1.15 -12.45
C ILE A 68 7.83 2.52 -12.06
N GLY A 69 9.14 2.69 -11.92
CA GLY A 69 9.76 3.96 -11.53
C GLY A 69 9.35 4.43 -10.12
N TYR A 70 9.18 3.49 -9.17
CA TYR A 70 8.59 3.81 -7.87
C TYR A 70 9.42 4.79 -7.05
N GLU A 71 10.77 4.72 -7.11
CA GLU A 71 11.63 5.69 -6.42
C GLU A 71 11.47 7.11 -6.98
N ASP A 72 11.39 7.25 -8.31
CA ASP A 72 11.16 8.55 -8.94
C ASP A 72 9.80 9.12 -8.55
N HIS A 73 8.78 8.27 -8.52
CA HIS A 73 7.46 8.65 -8.02
C HIS A 73 7.51 9.15 -6.56
N LEU A 74 8.27 8.49 -5.69
CA LEU A 74 8.44 8.92 -4.31
C LEU A 74 9.16 10.27 -4.21
N ARG A 75 10.17 10.53 -5.07
CA ARG A 75 10.86 11.82 -5.15
C ARG A 75 9.93 12.92 -5.63
N ASP A 76 9.16 12.67 -6.68
CA ASP A 76 8.25 13.64 -7.29
C ASP A 76 7.08 14.00 -6.39
N THR A 77 6.58 13.05 -5.58
CA THR A 77 5.43 13.24 -4.69
C THR A 77 5.78 13.68 -3.28
N SER A 78 7.07 13.83 -2.96
CA SER A 78 7.52 14.27 -1.64
C SER A 78 7.73 15.78 -1.60
N GLY A 79 7.28 16.44 -0.53
CA GLY A 79 7.42 17.87 -0.37
C GLY A 79 8.87 18.36 -0.17
N THR A 80 9.78 17.47 0.23
CA THR A 80 11.21 17.77 0.41
C THR A 80 12.07 16.58 0.03
N PRO A 81 13.33 16.80 -0.41
CA PRO A 81 14.27 15.70 -0.70
C PRO A 81 14.47 14.76 0.51
N ALA A 82 14.57 15.31 1.71
CA ALA A 82 14.74 14.52 2.94
C ALA A 82 13.52 13.59 3.20
N ALA A 83 12.30 14.06 2.91
CA ALA A 83 11.11 13.24 3.02
C ALA A 83 11.09 12.12 1.96
N ALA A 84 11.57 12.39 0.74
CA ALA A 84 11.72 11.40 -0.30
C ALA A 84 12.68 10.28 0.10
N GLU A 85 13.89 10.65 0.54
CA GLU A 85 14.91 9.68 0.99
C GLU A 85 14.38 8.81 2.15
N LYS A 86 13.64 9.41 3.10
CA LYS A 86 13.04 8.64 4.20
C LYS A 86 12.00 7.63 3.72
N ARG A 87 11.19 7.98 2.72
CA ARG A 87 10.22 7.05 2.12
C ARG A 87 10.91 5.92 1.38
N ILE A 88 11.97 6.22 0.63
CA ILE A 88 12.79 5.22 -0.07
C ILE A 88 13.44 4.27 0.94
N GLU A 89 14.03 4.79 2.03
CA GLU A 89 14.60 4.00 3.12
C GLU A 89 13.54 3.07 3.76
N ASN A 90 12.30 3.55 3.94
CA ASN A 90 11.22 2.73 4.47
C ASN A 90 10.88 1.55 3.55
N VAL A 91 10.86 1.76 2.22
CA VAL A 91 10.65 0.67 1.23
C VAL A 91 11.78 -0.35 1.32
N GLN A 92 13.04 0.11 1.35
CA GLN A 92 14.20 -0.77 1.45
C GLN A 92 14.20 -1.56 2.77
N THR A 93 13.86 -0.92 3.88
CA THR A 93 13.72 -1.55 5.20
C THR A 93 12.61 -2.60 5.20
N PHE A 94 11.48 -2.31 4.56
CA PHE A 94 10.39 -3.26 4.41
C PHE A 94 10.81 -4.50 3.61
N LEU A 95 11.47 -4.33 2.47
CA LEU A 95 11.99 -5.45 1.68
C LEU A 95 13.02 -6.29 2.46
N ALA A 96 13.91 -5.63 3.21
CA ALA A 96 14.87 -6.32 4.07
C ALA A 96 14.19 -7.10 5.20
N SER A 97 13.07 -6.59 5.73
CA SER A 97 12.27 -7.30 6.75
C SER A 97 11.60 -8.55 6.19
N ILE A 98 11.06 -8.48 4.97
CA ILE A 98 10.50 -9.64 4.28
C ILE A 98 11.58 -10.70 4.06
N GLN A 99 12.78 -10.31 3.59
CA GLN A 99 13.91 -11.23 3.41
C GLN A 99 14.26 -11.93 4.73
N LYS A 100 14.40 -11.15 5.80
CA LYS A 100 14.75 -11.69 7.12
C LYS A 100 13.68 -12.64 7.67
N MET A 101 12.41 -12.40 7.35
CA MET A 101 11.32 -13.29 7.71
C MET A 101 11.36 -14.60 6.90
N ALA A 102 11.65 -14.53 5.60
CA ALA A 102 11.83 -15.69 4.75
C ALA A 102 13.03 -16.54 5.18
N ASP A 103 14.17 -15.90 5.50
CA ASP A 103 15.41 -16.58 5.92
C ASP A 103 15.30 -17.29 7.29
N LYS A 104 14.39 -16.86 8.15
CA LYS A 104 14.15 -17.45 9.46
C LYS A 104 13.28 -18.70 9.45
N GLN A 105 12.70 -19.06 8.33
CA GLN A 105 11.84 -20.23 8.20
C GLN A 105 12.70 -21.47 7.97
N ASP A 106 12.54 -22.50 8.82
CA ASP A 106 13.28 -23.76 8.70
C ASP A 106 12.72 -24.67 7.61
N ASP A 107 11.45 -24.46 7.20
CA ASP A 107 10.76 -25.24 6.17
C ASP A 107 10.80 -24.53 4.83
N GLU A 108 11.17 -25.24 3.74
CA GLU A 108 11.28 -24.64 2.40
C GLU A 108 9.93 -24.13 1.87
N ASP A 109 8.84 -24.80 2.22
CA ASP A 109 7.49 -24.37 1.85
C ASP A 109 7.09 -23.04 2.54
N ASP A 110 7.63 -22.79 3.72
CA ASP A 110 7.40 -21.55 4.49
C ASP A 110 8.27 -20.36 4.01
N LYS A 111 9.35 -20.62 3.26
CA LYS A 111 10.21 -19.57 2.66
C LYS A 111 9.56 -18.89 1.48
N ASN A 112 8.45 -19.43 0.99
CA ASN A 112 7.69 -18.81 -0.10
C ASN A 112 7.20 -17.42 0.34
N ILE A 113 7.47 -16.42 -0.50
CA ILE A 113 7.09 -15.01 -0.25
C ILE A 113 5.58 -14.86 -0.02
N GLU A 114 4.75 -15.68 -0.66
CA GLU A 114 3.32 -15.70 -0.44
C GLU A 114 2.96 -15.98 1.01
N ASN A 115 3.61 -16.97 1.62
CA ASN A 115 3.42 -17.32 3.03
C ASN A 115 3.93 -16.22 3.96
N VAL A 116 5.04 -15.57 3.63
CA VAL A 116 5.57 -14.42 4.39
C VAL A 116 4.57 -13.26 4.35
N ILE A 117 4.04 -12.93 3.17
CA ILE A 117 3.04 -11.86 3.01
C ILE A 117 1.74 -12.22 3.74
N ARG A 118 1.27 -13.46 3.63
CA ARG A 118 0.09 -13.93 4.40
C ARG A 118 0.28 -13.78 5.90
N LYS A 119 1.47 -14.11 6.42
CA LYS A 119 1.81 -13.93 7.85
C LYS A 119 1.80 -12.45 8.24
N LEU A 120 2.35 -11.57 7.40
CA LEU A 120 2.32 -10.12 7.65
C LEU A 120 0.89 -9.58 7.71
N VAL A 121 0.04 -9.95 6.76
CA VAL A 121 -1.38 -9.55 6.73
C VAL A 121 -2.12 -10.09 7.96
N LEU A 122 -1.85 -11.35 8.35
CA LEU A 122 -2.47 -11.94 9.52
C LEU A 122 -2.03 -11.24 10.81
N MET A 123 -0.75 -10.88 10.93
CA MET A 123 -0.25 -10.13 12.09
C MET A 123 -0.93 -8.76 12.20
N ASP A 124 -1.08 -8.03 11.09
CA ASP A 124 -1.79 -6.75 11.06
C ASP A 124 -3.26 -6.90 11.50
N LEU A 125 -3.95 -7.93 11.02
CA LEU A 125 -5.32 -8.25 11.43
C LEU A 125 -5.43 -8.61 12.92
N LEU A 126 -4.46 -9.36 13.45
CA LEU A 126 -4.44 -9.73 14.87
C LEU A 126 -4.10 -8.52 15.76
N GLU A 127 -3.24 -7.62 15.30
CA GLU A 127 -2.96 -6.36 16.00
C GLU A 127 -4.21 -5.49 16.04
N GLN A 128 -4.93 -5.34 14.93
CA GLN A 128 -6.21 -4.62 14.89
C GLN A 128 -7.26 -5.24 15.82
N GLN A 129 -7.38 -6.57 15.86
CA GLN A 129 -8.29 -7.27 16.78
C GLN A 129 -7.87 -7.13 18.25
N ALA A 130 -6.56 -7.09 18.53
CA ALA A 130 -6.05 -6.88 19.88
C ALA A 130 -6.31 -5.45 20.39
N GLU A 131 -6.44 -4.47 19.48
CA GLU A 131 -6.87 -3.11 19.80
C GLU A 131 -8.37 -3.04 20.16
N GLU A 132 -9.20 -3.94 19.63
CA GLU A 132 -10.64 -4.05 19.94
C GLU A 132 -10.93 -4.83 21.24
N ASP A 133 -9.90 -5.35 21.93
CA ASP A 133 -10.08 -6.09 23.18
C ASP A 133 -10.59 -5.16 24.30
N ASP A 134 -11.85 -5.38 24.71
CA ASP A 134 -12.63 -4.62 25.70
C ASP A 134 -12.21 -4.92 27.17
N SER A 135 -10.94 -5.23 27.41
CA SER A 135 -10.39 -5.47 28.74
C SER A 135 -10.25 -4.14 29.52
N ASP A 136 -10.39 -4.22 30.87
CA ASP A 136 -10.17 -3.09 31.78
C ASP A 136 -8.71 -2.64 31.81
N ARG A 137 -8.35 -1.77 30.85
CA ARG A 137 -7.00 -1.22 30.70
C ARG A 137 -7.01 0.23 30.21
N VAL A 138 -5.94 0.94 30.51
CA VAL A 138 -5.69 2.28 29.97
C VAL A 138 -5.21 2.16 28.53
N GLN A 139 -5.93 2.79 27.61
CA GLN A 139 -5.55 2.84 26.20
C GLN A 139 -4.76 4.11 25.89
N LEU A 140 -3.61 3.95 25.25
CA LEU A 140 -2.79 5.05 24.75
C LEU A 140 -2.88 5.07 23.23
N MET A 141 -3.32 6.19 22.67
CA MET A 141 -3.50 6.31 21.24
C MET A 141 -3.31 7.75 20.75
N THR A 142 -3.13 7.91 19.45
CA THR A 142 -3.13 9.23 18.83
C THR A 142 -4.56 9.76 18.68
N LEU A 143 -4.72 11.10 18.53
CA LEU A 143 -6.03 11.71 18.25
C LEU A 143 -6.66 11.15 16.98
N HIS A 144 -5.86 10.84 15.96
CA HIS A 144 -6.35 10.22 14.71
C HIS A 144 -6.88 8.81 14.95
N ALA A 145 -6.21 8.01 15.79
CA ALA A 145 -6.66 6.65 16.14
C ALA A 145 -7.91 6.69 17.02
N ALA A 146 -8.09 7.73 17.84
CA ALA A 146 -9.27 7.91 18.68
C ALA A 146 -10.53 8.35 17.92
N LYS A 147 -10.40 8.74 16.66
CA LYS A 147 -11.53 9.24 15.87
C LYS A 147 -12.64 8.19 15.73
N GLY A 148 -13.83 8.52 16.25
CA GLY A 148 -14.99 7.65 16.21
C GLY A 148 -15.08 6.66 17.37
N LEU A 149 -14.12 6.69 18.30
CA LEU A 149 -14.18 5.95 19.57
C LEU A 149 -14.75 6.83 20.68
N GLU A 150 -15.42 6.23 21.66
CA GLU A 150 -16.00 6.90 22.81
C GLU A 150 -15.46 6.26 24.09
N PHE A 151 -14.95 7.10 25.02
CA PHE A 151 -14.40 6.65 26.29
C PHE A 151 -15.06 7.39 27.46
N PRO A 152 -15.37 6.71 28.59
CA PRO A 152 -15.93 7.34 29.78
C PRO A 152 -15.01 8.41 30.39
N HIS A 153 -13.70 8.22 30.28
CA HIS A 153 -12.66 9.12 30.75
C HIS A 153 -11.57 9.30 29.71
N THR A 154 -11.29 10.53 29.32
CA THR A 154 -10.26 10.87 28.33
C THR A 154 -9.27 11.87 28.93
N TYR A 155 -7.99 11.62 28.75
CA TYR A 155 -6.90 12.50 29.13
C TYR A 155 -6.12 12.91 27.87
N MET A 156 -6.23 14.17 27.49
CA MET A 156 -5.45 14.72 26.37
C MET A 156 -4.14 15.27 26.91
N ILE A 157 -3.02 14.74 26.44
CA ILE A 157 -1.67 15.19 26.80
C ILE A 157 -0.99 15.86 25.60
N GLY A 158 0.04 16.68 25.85
CA GLY A 158 0.75 17.37 24.78
C GLY A 158 -0.05 18.53 24.17
N MET A 159 -0.93 19.17 24.94
CA MET A 159 -1.68 20.37 24.54
C MET A 159 -0.79 21.62 24.59
N GLU A 160 0.24 21.63 23.74
CA GLU A 160 1.24 22.68 23.64
C GLU A 160 1.30 23.23 22.23
N GLU A 161 1.61 24.51 22.08
CA GLU A 161 1.83 25.10 20.75
C GLU A 161 2.88 24.30 19.96
N ASP A 162 2.73 24.19 18.65
CA ASP A 162 3.53 23.40 17.72
C ASP A 162 3.31 21.87 17.80
N LEU A 163 2.71 21.34 18.87
CA LEU A 163 2.28 19.94 18.99
C LEU A 163 0.79 19.80 18.70
N LEU A 164 -0.05 20.62 19.34
CA LEU A 164 -1.48 20.63 19.11
C LEU A 164 -2.02 22.06 19.31
N PRO A 165 -2.33 22.80 18.25
CA PRO A 165 -2.26 22.38 16.82
C PRO A 165 -0.82 22.16 16.32
N HIS A 166 -0.67 21.18 15.40
CA HIS A 166 0.63 20.84 14.86
C HIS A 166 1.21 22.00 14.04
N ARG A 167 2.51 22.23 14.14
CA ARG A 167 3.22 23.34 13.46
C ARG A 167 2.91 23.43 11.96
N ASN A 168 2.81 22.30 11.28
CA ASN A 168 2.48 22.28 9.84
C ASN A 168 1.06 22.80 9.58
N SER A 169 0.11 22.51 10.44
CA SER A 169 -1.28 22.96 10.32
C SER A 169 -1.42 24.44 10.61
N ILE A 170 -0.58 24.98 11.52
CA ILE A 170 -0.48 26.43 11.76
C ILE A 170 0.06 27.12 10.51
N GLN A 171 1.11 26.58 9.88
CA GLN A 171 1.72 27.15 8.67
C GLN A 171 0.84 27.05 7.43
N ALA A 172 0.04 25.99 7.33
CA ALA A 172 -0.87 25.73 6.20
C ALA A 172 -2.26 26.35 6.40
N ASP A 173 -2.53 27.05 7.52
CA ASP A 173 -3.85 27.60 7.88
C ASP A 173 -4.98 26.54 7.92
N THR A 174 -4.63 25.31 8.34
CA THR A 174 -5.56 24.15 8.45
C THR A 174 -5.89 23.80 9.90
N ILE A 175 -5.77 24.74 10.83
CA ILE A 175 -6.04 24.56 12.29
C ILE A 175 -7.46 24.03 12.55
N GLU A 176 -8.44 24.41 11.72
CA GLU A 176 -9.82 23.94 11.85
C GLU A 176 -9.97 22.43 11.60
N GLU A 177 -9.09 21.84 10.81
CA GLU A 177 -9.10 20.39 10.58
C GLU A 177 -8.58 19.65 11.81
N GLU A 178 -7.53 20.15 12.47
CA GLU A 178 -7.04 19.58 13.74
C GLU A 178 -8.05 19.76 14.86
N ARG A 179 -8.74 20.90 14.92
CA ARG A 179 -9.81 21.10 15.90
C ARG A 179 -10.96 20.09 15.77
N ARG A 180 -11.21 19.56 14.57
CA ARG A 180 -12.22 18.52 14.33
C ARG A 180 -11.78 17.13 14.77
N LEU A 181 -10.53 16.94 15.09
CA LEU A 181 -10.00 15.68 15.63
C LEU A 181 -10.13 15.59 17.14
N MET A 182 -10.33 16.74 17.81
CA MET A 182 -10.60 16.83 19.24
C MET A 182 -12.08 16.62 19.55
#